data_f77e6a935815446f7f1e13e1ea1ea5eb
#
_entry.id   f77e6a935815446f7f1e13e1ea1ea5eb
#
_cell.length_a   1.000
_cell.length_b   1.000
_cell.length_c   1.000
_cell.angle_alpha   90.00
_cell.angle_beta   90.00
_cell.angle_gamma   90.00
#
_symmetry.space_group_name_H-M   'P 1'
#
loop_
_entity.id
_entity.type
_entity.pdbx_description
1 polymer ?
#
loop_
_entity_poly.entity_id
_entity_poly.type
_entity_poly.pdbx_seq_one_letter_code
_entity_poly.pdbx_strand_id
1 'polypeptide(L)'
;VGSPSPVLTLLFAFAQAQACADVGIFLISPFVGRIYDWFKTETGEEYSGDNDPGVISVTKIYNYYKKFGYKTEVMGASFRNTGQITELAGCDLLTISPKLLDQLRESQATLTRKLDGENPSSSEAQIHVDREQFEAMMKADRMATDKLAEGIKGFSKAIETLESMLAHRLAELEGGEAFGHAVQEIFLLNDMNGDGCITRDEWLGSDAVFDALDLDHDGLLTPEDVRRGFGAALALTTA
;
A
#
# COMPACT_ATOMS: atom_id res chain seq x y z
N VAL A 1 1.60 -24.80 -3.79
CA VAL A 1 2.01 -23.41 -3.84
C VAL A 1 1.33 -22.75 -2.68
N GLY A 2 2.09 -22.25 -1.67
CA GLY A 2 1.50 -21.57 -0.50
C GLY A 2 0.80 -20.30 -0.93
N SER A 3 -0.30 -19.95 -0.24
CA SER A 3 -0.98 -18.67 -0.44
C SER A 3 0.02 -17.52 -0.27
N PRO A 4 -0.04 -16.46 -1.09
CA PRO A 4 0.85 -15.32 -0.94
C PRO A 4 0.70 -14.72 0.46
N SER A 5 1.81 -14.39 1.09
CA SER A 5 1.81 -13.76 2.41
C SER A 5 1.30 -12.33 2.30
N PRO A 6 0.18 -11.95 2.95
CA PRO A 6 -0.40 -10.63 2.80
C PRO A 6 0.49 -9.53 3.36
N VAL A 7 0.65 -8.45 2.58
CA VAL A 7 1.36 -7.22 2.95
C VAL A 7 0.36 -6.08 3.00
N LEU A 8 0.26 -5.39 4.13
CA LEU A 8 -0.64 -4.25 4.28
C LEU A 8 0.13 -2.93 4.38
N THR A 9 -0.35 -1.95 3.66
CA THR A 9 0.20 -0.59 3.59
C THR A 9 -0.86 0.44 3.99
N LEU A 10 -0.55 1.74 3.86
CA LEU A 10 -1.40 2.83 4.34
C LEU A 10 -1.71 2.73 5.85
N LEU A 11 -0.71 2.32 6.62
CA LEU A 11 -0.80 2.28 8.07
C LEU A 11 -0.31 3.62 8.66
N PHE A 12 -1.16 4.18 9.52
CA PHE A 12 -0.93 5.45 10.21
C PHE A 12 -1.25 5.36 11.69
N ALA A 13 -2.10 4.41 12.10
CA ALA A 13 -2.56 4.25 13.47
C ALA A 13 -2.04 2.96 14.11
N PHE A 14 -1.86 3.02 15.44
CA PHE A 14 -1.58 1.83 16.25
C PHE A 14 -2.72 0.80 16.17
N ALA A 15 -3.98 1.25 16.10
CA ALA A 15 -5.14 0.36 15.92
C ALA A 15 -5.06 -0.50 14.67
N GLN A 16 -4.63 0.09 13.54
CA GLN A 16 -4.43 -0.65 12.29
C GLN A 16 -3.35 -1.71 12.46
N ALA A 17 -2.21 -1.34 13.06
CA ALA A 17 -1.12 -2.28 13.32
C ALA A 17 -1.58 -3.44 14.22
N GLN A 18 -2.32 -3.13 15.29
CA GLN A 18 -2.83 -4.14 16.21
C GLN A 18 -3.79 -5.12 15.53
N ALA A 19 -4.76 -4.62 14.76
CA ALA A 19 -5.69 -5.47 14.02
C ALA A 19 -4.97 -6.39 13.02
N CYS A 20 -3.92 -5.87 12.35
CA CYS A 20 -3.07 -6.68 11.47
C CYS A 20 -2.34 -7.81 12.21
N ALA A 21 -1.80 -7.50 13.39
CA ALA A 21 -1.09 -8.49 14.20
C ALA A 21 -2.02 -9.59 14.73
N ASP A 22 -3.23 -9.23 15.18
CA ASP A 22 -4.22 -10.17 15.71
C ASP A 22 -4.67 -11.21 14.68
N VAL A 23 -4.72 -10.84 13.40
CA VAL A 23 -5.07 -11.77 12.30
C VAL A 23 -3.86 -12.41 11.62
N GLY A 24 -2.64 -12.13 12.11
CA GLY A 24 -1.42 -12.77 11.63
C GLY A 24 -0.96 -12.31 10.24
N ILE A 25 -1.17 -11.05 9.89
CA ILE A 25 -0.62 -10.47 8.66
C ILE A 25 0.90 -10.65 8.64
N PHE A 26 1.45 -11.03 7.48
CA PHE A 26 2.88 -11.28 7.35
C PHE A 26 3.71 -10.00 7.53
N LEU A 27 3.35 -8.91 6.86
CA LEU A 27 4.10 -7.67 6.87
C LEU A 27 3.18 -6.45 6.85
N ILE A 28 3.52 -5.45 7.66
CA ILE A 28 2.91 -4.12 7.61
C ILE A 28 3.91 -3.07 7.19
N SER A 29 3.44 -2.08 6.41
CA SER A 29 4.26 -0.97 5.93
C SER A 29 3.71 0.38 6.42
N PRO A 30 4.03 0.81 7.65
CA PRO A 30 3.64 2.13 8.17
C PRO A 30 4.42 3.27 7.50
N PHE A 31 3.74 4.40 7.26
CA PHE A 31 4.26 5.52 6.49
C PHE A 31 4.79 6.65 7.38
N VAL A 32 6.07 6.58 7.73
CA VAL A 32 6.77 7.52 8.62
C VAL A 32 6.62 8.97 8.15
N GLY A 33 7.00 9.25 6.91
CA GLY A 33 7.03 10.62 6.40
C GLY A 33 5.65 11.23 6.16
N ARG A 34 4.61 10.44 5.89
CA ARG A 34 3.25 10.99 5.76
C ARG A 34 2.65 11.38 7.12
N ILE A 35 3.01 10.67 8.17
CA ILE A 35 2.68 11.06 9.55
C ILE A 35 3.38 12.39 9.89
N TYR A 36 4.69 12.47 9.64
CA TYR A 36 5.47 13.69 9.80
C TYR A 36 4.84 14.88 9.06
N ASP A 37 4.51 14.73 7.77
CA ASP A 37 3.93 15.78 6.96
C ASP A 37 2.61 16.33 7.53
N TRP A 38 1.77 15.43 8.05
CA TRP A 38 0.50 15.83 8.65
C TRP A 38 0.72 16.69 9.91
N PHE A 39 1.58 16.23 10.83
CA PHE A 39 1.88 16.98 12.05
C PHE A 39 2.55 18.32 11.74
N LYS A 40 3.52 18.33 10.82
CA LYS A 40 4.16 19.59 10.37
C LYS A 40 3.13 20.57 9.81
N THR A 41 2.16 20.11 9.05
CA THR A 41 1.11 20.97 8.48
C THR A 41 0.16 21.51 9.57
N GLU A 42 -0.24 20.67 10.51
CA GLU A 42 -1.19 21.04 11.57
C GLU A 42 -0.59 21.97 12.63
N THR A 43 0.69 21.76 12.98
CA THR A 43 1.34 22.51 14.06
C THR A 43 2.21 23.65 13.58
N GLY A 44 2.70 23.60 12.33
CA GLY A 44 3.73 24.51 11.81
C GLY A 44 5.14 24.22 12.35
N GLU A 45 5.33 23.13 13.10
CA GLU A 45 6.61 22.79 13.71
C GLU A 45 7.42 21.82 12.85
N GLU A 46 8.74 21.92 12.95
CA GLU A 46 9.67 20.94 12.39
C GLU A 46 10.00 19.87 13.44
N TYR A 47 9.95 18.62 13.03
CA TYR A 47 10.28 17.48 13.88
C TYR A 47 11.54 16.79 13.36
N SER A 48 12.36 16.23 14.25
CA SER A 48 13.57 15.52 13.87
C SER A 48 14.02 14.55 14.96
N GLY A 49 14.76 13.52 14.57
CA GLY A 49 15.28 12.55 15.52
C GLY A 49 14.17 11.79 16.23
N ASP A 50 14.30 11.66 17.53
CA ASP A 50 13.39 10.92 18.42
C ASP A 50 12.06 11.65 18.71
N ASN A 51 11.92 12.92 18.35
CA ASN A 51 10.67 13.66 18.46
C ASN A 51 9.83 13.65 17.16
N ASP A 52 10.28 13.00 16.11
CA ASP A 52 9.53 12.85 14.87
C ASP A 52 8.29 11.94 15.10
N PRO A 53 7.06 12.42 14.87
CA PRO A 53 5.86 11.65 15.17
C PRO A 53 5.74 10.37 14.34
N GLY A 54 6.29 10.34 13.14
CA GLY A 54 6.34 9.14 12.32
C GLY A 54 7.31 8.10 12.89
N VAL A 55 8.48 8.54 13.34
CA VAL A 55 9.46 7.68 14.04
C VAL A 55 8.87 7.13 15.34
N ILE A 56 8.24 7.99 16.16
CA ILE A 56 7.58 7.58 17.41
C ILE A 56 6.52 6.51 17.14
N SER A 57 5.68 6.71 16.12
CA SER A 57 4.62 5.76 15.76
C SER A 57 5.18 4.38 15.39
N VAL A 58 6.17 4.33 14.50
CA VAL A 58 6.75 3.05 14.05
C VAL A 58 7.55 2.38 15.16
N THR A 59 8.29 3.15 15.96
CA THR A 59 9.00 2.64 17.15
C THR A 59 8.05 2.01 18.15
N LYS A 60 6.89 2.64 18.41
CA LYS A 60 5.85 2.09 19.28
C LYS A 60 5.32 0.76 18.76
N ILE A 61 4.98 0.68 17.47
CA ILE A 61 4.46 -0.53 16.82
C ILE A 61 5.50 -1.66 16.90
N TYR A 62 6.74 -1.38 16.50
CA TYR A 62 7.84 -2.35 16.52
C TYR A 62 8.05 -2.94 17.91
N ASN A 63 8.25 -2.08 18.93
CA ASN A 63 8.49 -2.53 20.30
C ASN A 63 7.30 -3.32 20.87
N TYR A 64 6.08 -2.93 20.53
CA TYR A 64 4.88 -3.66 20.91
C TYR A 64 4.85 -5.07 20.30
N TYR A 65 5.10 -5.18 19.01
CA TYR A 65 5.11 -6.47 18.32
C TYR A 65 6.16 -7.42 18.91
N LYS A 66 7.37 -6.91 19.11
CA LYS A 66 8.47 -7.73 19.68
C LYS A 66 8.19 -8.13 21.13
N LYS A 67 7.65 -7.22 21.96
CA LYS A 67 7.27 -7.50 23.35
C LYS A 67 6.26 -8.62 23.47
N PHE A 68 5.25 -8.66 22.61
CA PHE A 68 4.18 -9.65 22.67
C PHE A 68 4.36 -10.85 21.70
N GLY A 69 5.50 -10.93 21.04
CA GLY A 69 5.88 -12.08 20.23
C GLY A 69 5.11 -12.21 18.91
N TYR A 70 4.52 -11.13 18.41
CA TYR A 70 3.89 -11.12 17.10
C TYR A 70 4.91 -11.40 16.00
N LYS A 71 4.52 -12.17 14.99
CA LYS A 71 5.37 -12.57 13.86
C LYS A 71 5.32 -11.63 12.69
N THR A 72 4.38 -10.67 12.72
CA THR A 72 4.23 -9.64 11.69
C THR A 72 5.49 -8.79 11.60
N GLU A 73 6.06 -8.71 10.41
CA GLU A 73 7.23 -7.87 10.12
C GLU A 73 6.81 -6.39 10.01
N VAL A 74 7.64 -5.50 10.54
CA VAL A 74 7.43 -4.05 10.45
C VAL A 74 8.40 -3.46 9.44
N MET A 75 7.87 -2.89 8.34
CA MET A 75 8.65 -2.24 7.30
C MET A 75 8.37 -0.74 7.27
N GLY A 76 9.22 0.06 7.92
CA GLY A 76 9.11 1.52 7.85
C GLY A 76 9.26 2.01 6.41
N ALA A 77 8.40 2.96 6.00
CA ALA A 77 8.34 3.44 4.62
C ALA A 77 8.06 4.95 4.51
N SER A 78 8.20 5.46 3.27
CA SER A 78 7.81 6.85 2.92
C SER A 78 8.64 7.92 3.64
N PHE A 79 9.93 7.69 3.82
CA PHE A 79 10.85 8.60 4.51
C PHE A 79 11.02 9.94 3.80
N ARG A 80 11.21 11.02 4.58
CA ARG A 80 11.49 12.39 4.11
C ARG A 80 12.97 12.77 4.21
N ASN A 81 13.68 12.18 5.17
CA ASN A 81 15.08 12.47 5.43
C ASN A 81 15.80 11.25 6.02
N THR A 82 17.13 11.29 6.04
CA THR A 82 17.98 10.22 6.58
C THR A 82 17.87 10.09 8.10
N GLY A 83 17.51 11.16 8.81
CA GLY A 83 17.30 11.13 10.26
C GLY A 83 16.17 10.16 10.67
N GLN A 84 15.04 10.16 9.95
CA GLN A 84 13.97 9.19 10.17
C GLN A 84 14.45 7.76 10.00
N ILE A 85 15.34 7.50 9.04
CA ILE A 85 15.87 6.18 8.75
C ILE A 85 16.83 5.72 9.86
N THR A 86 17.73 6.62 10.28
CA THR A 86 18.71 6.29 11.32
C THR A 86 18.07 6.08 12.69
N GLU A 87 17.00 6.80 13.01
CA GLU A 87 16.22 6.57 14.25
C GLU A 87 15.47 5.23 14.26
N LEU A 88 15.20 4.66 13.10
CA LEU A 88 14.58 3.33 12.97
C LEU A 88 15.61 2.22 12.68
N ALA A 89 16.90 2.48 12.93
CA ALA A 89 17.95 1.47 12.76
C ALA A 89 17.72 0.26 13.69
N GLY A 90 17.54 -0.90 13.10
CA GLY A 90 17.18 -2.15 13.79
C GLY A 90 15.71 -2.56 13.59
N CYS A 91 14.89 -1.77 12.89
CA CYS A 91 13.58 -2.21 12.39
C CYS A 91 13.74 -3.44 11.49
N ASP A 92 12.70 -4.27 11.40
CA ASP A 92 12.78 -5.50 10.60
C ASP A 92 13.14 -5.18 9.14
N LEU A 93 12.45 -4.19 8.53
CA LEU A 93 12.67 -3.76 7.15
C LEU A 93 12.47 -2.24 7.04
N LEU A 94 13.10 -1.65 6.02
CA LEU A 94 12.94 -0.24 5.65
C LEU A 94 12.87 -0.11 4.12
N THR A 95 11.82 0.52 3.61
CA THR A 95 11.71 0.88 2.19
C THR A 95 12.25 2.29 2.00
N ILE A 96 13.44 2.39 1.42
CA ILE A 96 14.20 3.64 1.29
C ILE A 96 14.31 4.01 -0.19
N SER A 97 14.03 5.28 -0.53
CA SER A 97 14.21 5.77 -1.90
C SER A 97 15.69 5.81 -2.32
N PRO A 98 16.01 5.65 -3.61
CA PRO A 98 17.40 5.72 -4.11
C PRO A 98 18.14 6.98 -3.65
N LYS A 99 17.48 8.14 -3.70
CA LYS A 99 18.04 9.41 -3.26
C LYS A 99 18.49 9.38 -1.79
N LEU A 100 17.69 8.82 -0.89
CA LEU A 100 18.04 8.73 0.52
C LEU A 100 19.11 7.66 0.78
N LEU A 101 19.13 6.58 -0.02
CA LEU A 101 20.22 5.60 0.03
C LEU A 101 21.57 6.21 -0.36
N ASP A 102 21.60 7.04 -1.39
CA ASP A 102 22.82 7.74 -1.79
C ASP A 102 23.30 8.68 -0.70
N GLN A 103 22.41 9.45 -0.06
CA GLN A 103 22.75 10.29 1.08
C GLN A 103 23.31 9.49 2.27
N LEU A 104 22.72 8.32 2.57
CA LEU A 104 23.24 7.43 3.61
C LEU A 104 24.61 6.87 3.27
N ARG A 105 24.86 6.54 2.00
CA ARG A 105 26.17 6.05 1.52
C ARG A 105 27.28 7.09 1.66
N GLU A 106 26.94 8.35 1.45
CA GLU A 106 27.89 9.48 1.59
C GLU A 106 28.12 9.88 3.06
N SER A 107 27.23 9.48 3.96
CA SER A 107 27.34 9.81 5.38
C SER A 107 28.52 9.08 6.04
N GLN A 108 29.31 9.83 6.82
CA GLN A 108 30.37 9.29 7.67
C GLN A 108 29.95 9.19 9.14
N ALA A 109 28.67 9.45 9.44
CA ALA A 109 28.15 9.39 10.81
C ALA A 109 28.08 7.96 11.31
N THR A 110 28.40 7.75 12.57
CA THR A 110 28.26 6.42 13.21
C THR A 110 26.78 6.09 13.34
N LEU A 111 26.38 4.94 12.77
CA LEU A 111 25.03 4.43 12.91
C LEU A 111 24.92 3.62 14.21
N THR A 112 24.03 4.07 15.09
CA THR A 112 23.72 3.35 16.32
C THR A 112 22.40 2.59 16.17
N ARG A 113 22.33 1.31 16.56
CA ARG A 113 21.10 0.57 16.60
C ARG A 113 20.14 1.19 17.61
N LYS A 114 18.93 1.52 17.21
CA LYS A 114 17.88 2.15 18.01
C LYS A 114 16.79 1.16 18.44
N LEU A 115 16.51 0.19 17.59
CA LEU A 115 15.47 -0.82 17.82
C LEU A 115 16.12 -2.19 18.05
N ASP A 116 15.76 -2.83 19.15
CA ASP A 116 16.26 -4.15 19.52
C ASP A 116 15.09 -5.10 19.80
N GLY A 117 14.89 -6.08 18.91
CA GLY A 117 13.81 -7.05 19.02
C GLY A 117 13.96 -8.04 20.19
N GLU A 118 15.18 -8.19 20.72
CA GLU A 118 15.43 -9.05 21.89
C GLU A 118 15.14 -8.31 23.21
N ASN A 119 15.27 -6.98 23.20
CA ASN A 119 15.04 -6.13 24.37
C ASN A 119 14.05 -4.98 24.02
N PRO A 120 12.79 -5.28 23.65
CA PRO A 120 11.86 -4.28 23.22
C PRO A 120 11.42 -3.35 24.37
N SER A 121 11.46 -2.04 24.12
CA SER A 121 11.04 -1.02 25.09
C SER A 121 9.59 -0.60 24.84
N SER A 122 8.64 -1.27 25.47
CA SER A 122 7.21 -0.91 25.39
C SER A 122 6.56 -0.89 26.77
N SER A 123 5.87 0.21 27.09
CA SER A 123 5.03 0.34 28.30
C SER A 123 3.60 -0.14 28.09
N GLU A 124 3.21 -0.40 26.83
CA GLU A 124 1.84 -0.78 26.48
C GLU A 124 1.45 -2.12 27.09
N ALA A 125 0.20 -2.24 27.51
CA ALA A 125 -0.44 -3.52 27.80
C ALA A 125 -0.88 -4.20 26.50
N GLN A 126 -0.91 -5.53 26.50
CA GLN A 126 -1.45 -6.26 25.37
C GLN A 126 -2.95 -6.00 25.24
N ILE A 127 -3.39 -5.64 24.06
CA ILE A 127 -4.80 -5.45 23.71
C ILE A 127 -5.15 -6.31 22.49
N HIS A 128 -6.40 -6.70 22.39
CA HIS A 128 -7.00 -7.24 21.17
C HIS A 128 -8.07 -6.26 20.73
N VAL A 129 -8.13 -6.03 19.44
CA VAL A 129 -9.00 -4.98 18.90
C VAL A 129 -10.12 -5.63 18.09
N ASP A 130 -11.33 -5.63 18.66
CA ASP A 130 -12.53 -5.97 17.91
C ASP A 130 -12.94 -4.82 16.96
N ARG A 131 -13.99 -5.05 16.16
CA ARG A 131 -14.43 -4.07 15.17
C ARG A 131 -14.87 -2.75 15.81
N GLU A 132 -15.61 -2.79 16.90
CA GLU A 132 -16.13 -1.60 17.56
C GLU A 132 -14.99 -0.77 18.17
N GLN A 133 -14.06 -1.44 18.83
CA GLN A 133 -12.85 -0.83 19.38
C GLN A 133 -11.97 -0.23 18.26
N PHE A 134 -11.80 -0.95 17.16
CA PHE A 134 -11.05 -0.46 15.99
C PHE A 134 -11.66 0.83 15.44
N GLU A 135 -12.97 0.84 15.21
CA GLU A 135 -13.68 2.00 14.67
C GLU A 135 -13.60 3.20 15.64
N ALA A 136 -13.72 2.94 16.96
CA ALA A 136 -13.59 3.98 17.98
C ALA A 136 -12.16 4.55 18.03
N MET A 137 -11.13 3.71 18.01
CA MET A 137 -9.73 4.14 18.02
C MET A 137 -9.37 4.91 16.75
N MET A 138 -9.81 4.46 15.58
CA MET A 138 -9.59 5.18 14.31
C MET A 138 -10.27 6.54 14.31
N LYS A 139 -11.52 6.62 14.79
CA LYS A 139 -12.26 7.90 14.92
C LYS A 139 -11.59 8.89 15.87
N ALA A 140 -10.94 8.40 16.93
CA ALA A 140 -10.20 9.23 17.87
C ALA A 140 -8.86 9.73 17.30
N ASP A 141 -8.30 9.05 16.32
CA ASP A 141 -7.03 9.40 15.65
C ASP A 141 -7.31 10.15 14.34
N ARG A 142 -7.44 11.48 14.45
CA ARG A 142 -7.71 12.35 13.30
C ARG A 142 -6.61 12.23 12.22
N MET A 143 -5.34 12.20 12.63
CA MET A 143 -4.22 12.08 11.69
C MET A 143 -4.34 10.80 10.85
N ALA A 144 -4.57 9.66 11.50
CA ALA A 144 -4.69 8.38 10.82
C ALA A 144 -5.92 8.35 9.89
N THR A 145 -7.06 8.89 10.32
CA THR A 145 -8.29 8.95 9.52
C THR A 145 -8.11 9.81 8.29
N ASP A 146 -7.54 11.02 8.44
CA ASP A 146 -7.27 11.94 7.34
C ASP A 146 -6.31 11.32 6.31
N LYS A 147 -5.19 10.75 6.79
CA LYS A 147 -4.17 10.15 5.91
C LYS A 147 -4.63 8.86 5.24
N LEU A 148 -5.44 8.06 5.90
CA LEU A 148 -6.03 6.87 5.28
C LEU A 148 -6.99 7.25 4.16
N ALA A 149 -7.90 8.19 4.39
CA ALA A 149 -8.85 8.67 3.40
C ALA A 149 -8.13 9.30 2.19
N GLU A 150 -7.13 10.16 2.44
CA GLU A 150 -6.29 10.75 1.39
C GLU A 150 -5.56 9.66 0.58
N GLY A 151 -5.00 8.67 1.27
CA GLY A 151 -4.26 7.57 0.64
C GLY A 151 -5.15 6.71 -0.25
N ILE A 152 -6.31 6.31 0.22
CA ILE A 152 -7.29 5.54 -0.56
C ILE A 152 -7.69 6.31 -1.82
N LYS A 153 -8.11 7.58 -1.66
CA LYS A 153 -8.50 8.43 -2.78
C LYS A 153 -7.37 8.60 -3.81
N GLY A 154 -6.13 8.82 -3.32
CA GLY A 154 -4.97 8.98 -4.19
C GLY A 154 -4.62 7.72 -4.97
N PHE A 155 -4.68 6.56 -4.33
CA PHE A 155 -4.39 5.28 -4.98
C PHE A 155 -5.48 4.89 -5.98
N SER A 156 -6.77 5.09 -5.64
CA SER A 156 -7.87 4.88 -6.58
C SER A 156 -7.69 5.72 -7.84
N LYS A 157 -7.40 7.02 -7.68
CA LYS A 157 -7.14 7.89 -8.82
C LYS A 157 -5.91 7.46 -9.63
N ALA A 158 -4.87 6.97 -8.98
CA ALA A 158 -3.67 6.48 -9.68
C ALA A 158 -3.96 5.23 -10.51
N ILE A 159 -4.78 4.31 -10.02
CA ILE A 159 -5.24 3.14 -10.77
C ILE A 159 -6.07 3.56 -11.98
N GLU A 160 -7.06 4.43 -11.81
CA GLU A 160 -7.86 4.97 -12.92
C GLU A 160 -6.97 5.62 -14.01
N THR A 161 -5.94 6.36 -13.58
CA THR A 161 -4.98 6.96 -14.53
C THR A 161 -4.18 5.89 -15.27
N LEU A 162 -3.72 4.86 -14.57
CA LEU A 162 -2.99 3.75 -15.19
C LEU A 162 -3.87 2.98 -16.17
N GLU A 163 -5.10 2.66 -15.79
CA GLU A 163 -6.10 2.03 -16.68
C GLU A 163 -6.28 2.84 -17.97
N SER A 164 -6.48 4.17 -17.83
CA SER A 164 -6.61 5.06 -18.98
C SER A 164 -5.37 5.07 -19.88
N MET A 165 -4.16 5.07 -19.29
CA MET A 165 -2.91 5.02 -20.05
C MET A 165 -2.75 3.69 -20.79
N LEU A 166 -3.07 2.58 -20.13
CA LEU A 166 -3.02 1.25 -20.74
C LEU A 166 -4.04 1.11 -21.87
N ALA A 167 -5.27 1.59 -21.64
CA ALA A 167 -6.33 1.62 -22.64
C ALA A 167 -5.90 2.43 -23.88
N HIS A 168 -5.34 3.63 -23.67
CA HIS A 168 -4.83 4.46 -24.78
C HIS A 168 -3.70 3.76 -25.55
N ARG A 169 -2.75 3.15 -24.82
CA ARG A 169 -1.63 2.44 -25.44
C ARG A 169 -2.08 1.22 -26.24
N LEU A 170 -3.07 0.50 -25.75
CA LEU A 170 -3.65 -0.62 -26.45
C LEU A 170 -4.35 -0.18 -27.76
N ALA A 171 -5.11 0.92 -27.70
CA ALA A 171 -5.74 1.47 -28.89
C ALA A 171 -4.73 1.93 -29.98
N GLU A 172 -3.61 2.50 -29.58
CA GLU A 172 -2.52 2.84 -30.50
C GLU A 172 -1.92 1.59 -31.20
N LEU A 173 -2.04 0.43 -30.57
CA LEU A 173 -1.56 -0.86 -31.09
C LEU A 173 -2.63 -1.59 -31.93
N GLU A 174 -3.87 -1.07 -32.01
CA GLU A 174 -4.94 -1.63 -32.82
C GLU A 174 -4.55 -1.66 -34.30
N GLY A 175 -4.36 -2.85 -34.82
CA GLY A 175 -4.05 -3.12 -36.22
C GLY A 175 -2.85 -4.03 -36.43
N GLY A 176 -2.19 -4.56 -35.41
CA GLY A 176 -1.06 -5.45 -35.51
C GLY A 176 -1.02 -6.61 -34.53
N GLU A 177 -0.05 -7.51 -34.71
CA GLU A 177 0.23 -8.64 -33.81
C GLU A 177 0.36 -8.20 -32.31
N ALA A 178 0.78 -6.95 -32.07
CA ALA A 178 0.91 -6.36 -30.74
C ALA A 178 -0.43 -6.28 -29.95
N PHE A 179 -1.56 -6.09 -30.63
CA PHE A 179 -2.87 -6.08 -29.96
C PHE A 179 -3.27 -7.48 -29.48
N GLY A 180 -2.97 -8.51 -30.27
CA GLY A 180 -3.18 -9.90 -29.84
C GLY A 180 -2.39 -10.27 -28.57
N HIS A 181 -1.15 -9.79 -28.48
CA HIS A 181 -0.33 -9.98 -27.28
C HIS A 181 -0.89 -9.24 -26.05
N ALA A 182 -1.37 -8.00 -26.22
CA ALA A 182 -1.94 -7.24 -25.12
C ALA A 182 -3.22 -7.90 -24.55
N VAL A 183 -4.08 -8.44 -25.40
CA VAL A 183 -5.25 -9.24 -24.95
C VAL A 183 -4.79 -10.47 -24.17
N GLN A 184 -3.77 -11.18 -24.64
CA GLN A 184 -3.21 -12.32 -23.93
C GLN A 184 -2.64 -11.96 -22.56
N GLU A 185 -1.96 -10.82 -22.44
CA GLU A 185 -1.44 -10.34 -21.15
C GLU A 185 -2.56 -9.99 -20.16
N ILE A 186 -3.67 -9.39 -20.61
CA ILE A 186 -4.84 -9.12 -19.78
C ILE A 186 -5.39 -10.43 -19.23
N PHE A 187 -5.53 -11.47 -20.07
CA PHE A 187 -6.01 -12.78 -19.62
C PHE A 187 -5.01 -13.45 -18.70
N LEU A 188 -3.72 -13.40 -18.97
CA LEU A 188 -2.68 -13.97 -18.10
C LEU A 188 -2.70 -13.38 -16.69
N LEU A 189 -3.08 -12.11 -16.57
CA LEU A 189 -3.11 -11.40 -15.27
C LEU A 189 -4.42 -11.59 -14.50
N ASN A 190 -5.53 -11.79 -15.19
CA ASN A 190 -6.86 -11.78 -14.58
C ASN A 190 -7.55 -13.15 -14.58
N ASP A 191 -7.36 -13.98 -15.59
CA ASP A 191 -7.93 -15.34 -15.66
C ASP A 191 -7.15 -16.27 -14.71
N MET A 192 -7.53 -16.24 -13.43
CA MET A 192 -6.82 -16.96 -12.37
C MET A 192 -7.09 -18.46 -12.38
N ASN A 193 -8.21 -18.89 -12.91
CA ASN A 193 -8.62 -20.28 -12.95
C ASN A 193 -8.24 -20.98 -14.27
N GLY A 194 -7.85 -20.21 -15.31
CA GLY A 194 -7.41 -20.68 -16.62
C GLY A 194 -8.54 -21.24 -17.49
N ASP A 195 -9.78 -20.80 -17.27
CA ASP A 195 -10.95 -21.27 -18.03
C ASP A 195 -11.19 -20.51 -19.35
N GLY A 196 -10.39 -19.46 -19.60
CA GLY A 196 -10.44 -18.64 -20.81
C GLY A 196 -11.45 -17.50 -20.74
N CYS A 197 -12.04 -17.25 -19.57
CA CYS A 197 -12.92 -16.14 -19.28
C CYS A 197 -12.43 -15.40 -18.04
N ILE A 198 -12.74 -14.12 -17.90
CA ILE A 198 -12.46 -13.35 -16.69
C ILE A 198 -13.79 -13.00 -16.05
N THR A 199 -14.03 -13.51 -14.87
CA THR A 199 -15.19 -13.15 -14.05
C THR A 199 -14.94 -11.81 -13.35
N ARG A 200 -16.00 -11.17 -12.83
CA ARG A 200 -15.88 -9.93 -12.06
C ARG A 200 -15.02 -10.10 -10.80
N ASP A 201 -15.06 -11.27 -10.17
CA ASP A 201 -14.26 -11.58 -8.99
C ASP A 201 -12.76 -11.76 -9.31
N GLU A 202 -12.42 -12.11 -10.54
CA GLU A 202 -11.05 -12.23 -11.03
C GLU A 202 -10.49 -10.91 -11.57
N TRP A 203 -11.39 -9.96 -11.91
CA TRP A 203 -11.03 -8.69 -12.50
C TRP A 203 -10.28 -7.78 -11.50
N LEU A 204 -9.06 -7.41 -11.83
CA LEU A 204 -8.21 -6.54 -10.99
C LEU A 204 -8.39 -5.04 -11.26
N GLY A 205 -9.12 -4.67 -12.31
CA GLY A 205 -9.41 -3.29 -12.68
C GLY A 205 -10.68 -2.74 -12.01
N SER A 206 -11.17 -1.58 -12.48
CA SER A 206 -12.41 -1.00 -11.98
C SER A 206 -13.66 -1.68 -12.58
N ASP A 207 -14.78 -1.66 -11.85
CA ASP A 207 -16.06 -2.16 -12.35
C ASP A 207 -16.52 -1.44 -13.61
N ALA A 208 -16.23 -0.13 -13.72
CA ALA A 208 -16.60 0.66 -14.88
C ALA A 208 -15.90 0.19 -16.17
N VAL A 209 -14.63 -0.22 -16.06
CA VAL A 209 -13.88 -0.79 -17.19
C VAL A 209 -14.37 -2.18 -17.52
N PHE A 210 -14.68 -3.01 -16.51
CA PHE A 210 -15.31 -4.31 -16.73
C PHE A 210 -16.62 -4.19 -17.51
N ASP A 211 -17.54 -3.32 -17.03
CA ASP A 211 -18.85 -3.09 -17.67
C ASP A 211 -18.72 -2.55 -19.11
N ALA A 212 -17.67 -1.78 -19.38
CA ALA A 212 -17.41 -1.26 -20.72
C ALA A 212 -16.84 -2.30 -21.68
N LEU A 213 -16.14 -3.31 -21.15
CA LEU A 213 -15.61 -4.43 -21.91
C LEU A 213 -16.66 -5.53 -22.11
N ASP A 214 -17.51 -5.77 -21.13
CA ASP A 214 -18.62 -6.75 -21.15
C ASP A 214 -19.78 -6.22 -22.02
N LEU A 215 -19.61 -6.34 -23.33
CA LEU A 215 -20.56 -5.76 -24.30
C LEU A 215 -21.88 -6.48 -24.39
N ASP A 216 -21.92 -7.78 -24.10
CA ASP A 216 -23.13 -8.59 -24.12
C ASP A 216 -23.78 -8.74 -22.73
N HIS A 217 -23.12 -8.18 -21.70
CA HIS A 217 -23.61 -8.12 -20.32
C HIS A 217 -23.89 -9.52 -19.72
N ASP A 218 -23.09 -10.49 -20.09
CA ASP A 218 -23.20 -11.84 -19.53
C ASP A 218 -22.42 -12.03 -18.20
N GLY A 219 -21.64 -11.01 -17.81
CA GLY A 219 -20.86 -10.99 -16.58
C GLY A 219 -19.49 -11.67 -16.69
N LEU A 220 -19.07 -12.03 -17.89
CA LEU A 220 -17.78 -12.64 -18.21
C LEU A 220 -17.06 -11.80 -19.28
N LEU A 221 -15.75 -11.68 -19.18
CA LEU A 221 -14.96 -11.14 -20.27
C LEU A 221 -14.26 -12.27 -21.00
N THR A 222 -14.59 -12.43 -22.27
CA THR A 222 -13.86 -13.29 -23.21
C THR A 222 -12.80 -12.49 -23.98
N PRO A 223 -11.84 -13.15 -24.67
CA PRO A 223 -10.91 -12.45 -25.55
C PRO A 223 -11.60 -11.63 -26.66
N GLU A 224 -12.81 -12.01 -27.08
CA GLU A 224 -13.60 -11.30 -28.06
C GLU A 224 -14.20 -10.00 -27.46
N ASP A 225 -14.69 -10.06 -26.23
CA ASP A 225 -15.23 -8.90 -25.51
C ASP A 225 -14.12 -7.86 -25.31
N VAL A 226 -12.96 -8.28 -24.85
CA VAL A 226 -11.80 -7.39 -24.71
C VAL A 226 -11.42 -6.78 -26.06
N ARG A 227 -11.42 -7.54 -27.17
CA ARG A 227 -11.11 -7.01 -28.51
C ARG A 227 -12.15 -5.98 -29.00
N ARG A 228 -13.44 -6.21 -28.75
CA ARG A 228 -14.51 -5.33 -29.22
C ARG A 228 -14.79 -4.17 -28.27
N GLY A 229 -14.71 -4.42 -26.97
CA GLY A 229 -15.02 -3.44 -25.91
C GLY A 229 -13.94 -2.38 -25.73
N PHE A 230 -12.73 -2.64 -26.18
CA PHE A 230 -11.60 -1.73 -25.97
C PHE A 230 -11.85 -0.32 -26.50
N GLY A 231 -12.49 -0.20 -27.69
CA GLY A 231 -12.86 1.10 -28.26
C GLY A 231 -13.94 1.84 -27.46
N ALA A 232 -14.88 1.11 -26.85
CA ALA A 232 -15.93 1.67 -26.01
C ALA A 232 -15.40 2.08 -24.61
N ALA A 233 -14.55 1.26 -24.01
CA ALA A 233 -13.89 1.55 -22.73
C ALA A 233 -13.01 2.81 -22.80
N LEU A 234 -12.36 3.05 -23.93
CA LEU A 234 -11.56 4.26 -24.18
C LEU A 234 -12.40 5.53 -24.16
N ALA A 235 -13.61 5.50 -24.72
CA ALA A 235 -14.49 6.66 -24.79
C ALA A 235 -14.96 7.12 -23.40
N LEU A 236 -15.03 6.23 -22.42
CA LEU A 236 -15.44 6.56 -21.05
C LEU A 236 -14.33 7.20 -20.20
N THR A 237 -13.07 7.03 -20.57
CA THR A 237 -11.93 7.60 -19.85
C THR A 237 -11.53 9.00 -20.34
N THR A 238 -12.14 9.48 -21.43
CA THR A 238 -11.85 10.79 -22.06
C THR A 238 -12.98 11.82 -21.89
N ALA A 239 -14.08 11.48 -21.23
CA ALA A 239 -15.21 12.34 -20.89
C ALA A 239 -15.17 12.73 -19.41
#